data_1e3fca670786ae2ef516801baa11b674
#
_entry.id   1e3fca670786ae2ef516801baa11b674
#
_cell.length_a   1.000
_cell.length_b   1.000
_cell.length_c   1.000
_cell.angle_alpha   90.00
_cell.angle_beta   90.00
_cell.angle_gamma   90.00
#
_symmetry.space_group_name_H-M   'P 1'
#
loop_
_entity.id
_entity.type
_entity.pdbx_description
1 polymer ?
#
loop_
_entity_poly.entity_id
_entity_poly.type
_entity_poly.pdbx_seq_one_letter_code
_entity_poly.pdbx_strand_id
1 'polypeptide(L)'
;MIFGKVRLHPNICSIQEILDTDLIDMLMFSVNPAYDYNHGEYAFGGVDERAEVYKRCEKLGVGISVMKPFSGGQLLSDKTSPFGKALTQYQCIKYALDKPGVLTVLPGAKSVAEIDFLLKYYEQSEAALDYSIIGSFAPPEASGKCVYCNHCEPCPAGIDIGAVNKFYDLATIGDDMAREHYLALEKNASDCISCGHCNSRCPFSVDQMSRMQDIKDYFG
;
A
#
# COMPACT_ATOMS: atom_id res chain seq x y z
N MET A 1 -0.76 -20.38 -21.60
CA MET A 1 -0.99 -19.29 -20.62
C MET A 1 -2.49 -19.04 -20.58
N ILE A 2 -3.19 -19.59 -19.55
CA ILE A 2 -4.64 -19.47 -19.44
C ILE A 2 -4.89 -18.34 -18.45
N PHE A 3 -5.30 -17.17 -18.97
CA PHE A 3 -5.75 -16.07 -18.11
C PHE A 3 -7.14 -16.40 -17.58
N GLY A 4 -7.22 -17.00 -16.42
CA GLY A 4 -8.46 -17.20 -15.70
C GLY A 4 -8.98 -15.87 -15.15
N LYS A 5 -9.97 -15.25 -15.80
CA LYS A 5 -10.70 -14.12 -15.20
C LYS A 5 -11.57 -14.65 -14.07
N VAL A 6 -11.12 -14.55 -12.87
CA VAL A 6 -11.99 -14.72 -11.69
C VAL A 6 -12.54 -13.35 -11.32
N ARG A 7 -13.83 -13.14 -11.60
CA ARG A 7 -14.57 -11.94 -11.19
C ARG A 7 -15.09 -12.22 -9.77
N LEU A 8 -14.34 -11.80 -8.78
CA LEU A 8 -14.73 -11.99 -7.39
C LEU A 8 -15.18 -10.65 -6.78
N HIS A 9 -16.39 -10.66 -6.23
CA HIS A 9 -16.76 -9.88 -5.06
C HIS A 9 -16.66 -10.83 -3.86
N PRO A 10 -15.48 -11.22 -3.45
CA PRO A 10 -15.34 -12.20 -2.39
C PRO A 10 -15.22 -11.49 -1.06
N ASN A 11 -15.76 -12.12 -0.04
CA ASN A 11 -15.24 -11.85 1.28
C ASN A 11 -13.75 -12.29 1.32
N ILE A 12 -12.98 -11.78 2.25
CA ILE A 12 -11.55 -12.08 2.38
C ILE A 12 -11.28 -13.60 2.48
N CYS A 13 -12.15 -14.36 3.14
CA CYS A 13 -12.02 -15.81 3.25
C CYS A 13 -11.98 -16.50 1.88
N SER A 14 -12.86 -16.10 0.95
CA SER A 14 -12.87 -16.68 -0.40
C SER A 14 -11.61 -16.34 -1.20
N ILE A 15 -11.01 -15.16 -0.98
CA ILE A 15 -9.72 -14.81 -1.60
C ILE A 15 -8.62 -15.73 -1.06
N GLN A 16 -8.58 -15.92 0.25
CA GLN A 16 -7.58 -16.79 0.88
C GLN A 16 -7.67 -18.23 0.34
N GLU A 17 -8.89 -18.79 0.24
CA GLU A 17 -9.13 -20.11 -0.32
C GLU A 17 -8.67 -20.22 -1.78
N ILE A 18 -8.90 -19.19 -2.59
CA ILE A 18 -8.47 -19.16 -4.00
C ILE A 18 -6.95 -19.08 -4.11
N LEU A 19 -6.30 -18.26 -3.30
CA LEU A 19 -4.84 -18.18 -3.24
C LEU A 19 -4.21 -19.53 -2.85
N ASP A 20 -4.88 -20.31 -1.99
CA ASP A 20 -4.43 -21.66 -1.59
C ASP A 20 -4.49 -22.68 -2.73
N THR A 21 -5.23 -22.41 -3.80
CA THR A 21 -5.33 -23.33 -4.95
C THR A 21 -4.13 -23.31 -5.88
N ASP A 22 -3.30 -22.28 -5.84
CA ASP A 22 -2.17 -22.04 -6.77
C ASP A 22 -2.59 -22.07 -8.27
N LEU A 23 -3.85 -21.66 -8.55
CA LEU A 23 -4.43 -21.72 -9.90
C LEU A 23 -4.58 -20.37 -10.59
N ILE A 24 -4.20 -19.26 -9.91
CA ILE A 24 -4.37 -17.91 -10.45
C ILE A 24 -3.05 -17.16 -10.49
N ASP A 25 -2.85 -16.41 -11.56
CA ASP A 25 -1.70 -15.50 -11.73
C ASP A 25 -2.07 -14.04 -11.40
N MET A 26 -3.36 -13.71 -11.42
CA MET A 26 -3.83 -12.35 -11.21
C MET A 26 -5.18 -12.32 -10.50
N LEU A 27 -5.29 -11.41 -9.54
CA LEU A 27 -6.50 -11.11 -8.78
C LEU A 27 -6.96 -9.68 -9.09
N MET A 28 -8.24 -9.48 -9.42
CA MET A 28 -8.83 -8.14 -9.47
C MET A 28 -9.45 -7.82 -8.10
N PHE A 29 -8.94 -6.77 -7.44
CA PHE A 29 -9.33 -6.40 -6.09
C PHE A 29 -9.56 -4.90 -5.93
N SER A 30 -10.49 -4.51 -5.06
CA SER A 30 -10.74 -3.10 -4.76
C SER A 30 -9.76 -2.62 -3.70
N VAL A 31 -8.84 -1.73 -4.06
CA VAL A 31 -7.85 -1.17 -3.15
C VAL A 31 -7.99 0.34 -3.09
N ASN A 32 -8.32 0.86 -1.94
CA ASN A 32 -8.36 2.28 -1.64
C ASN A 32 -8.43 2.50 -0.12
N PRO A 33 -8.05 3.68 0.40
CA PRO A 33 -8.02 3.90 1.85
C PRO A 33 -9.38 3.77 2.54
N ALA A 34 -10.49 4.06 1.87
CA ALA A 34 -11.81 3.90 2.49
C ALA A 34 -12.09 2.42 2.80
N TYR A 35 -11.82 1.54 1.85
CA TYR A 35 -12.07 0.11 2.03
C TYR A 35 -11.05 -0.53 2.98
N ASP A 36 -9.79 -0.12 2.90
CA ASP A 36 -8.76 -0.64 3.79
C ASP A 36 -8.99 -0.25 5.26
N TYR A 37 -9.72 0.84 5.51
CA TYR A 37 -10.11 1.28 6.84
C TYR A 37 -11.57 1.02 7.18
N ASN A 38 -12.18 0.04 6.50
CA ASN A 38 -13.53 -0.45 6.77
C ASN A 38 -14.64 0.58 6.58
N HIS A 39 -14.49 1.47 5.61
CA HIS A 39 -15.52 2.43 5.21
C HIS A 39 -16.14 2.03 3.86
N GLY A 40 -17.46 1.89 3.83
CA GLY A 40 -18.24 1.64 2.62
C GLY A 40 -18.79 0.22 2.50
N GLU A 41 -19.82 0.06 1.66
CA GLU A 41 -20.56 -1.20 1.48
C GLU A 41 -19.74 -2.37 0.95
N TYR A 42 -18.58 -2.10 0.34
CA TYR A 42 -17.70 -3.11 -0.28
C TYR A 42 -16.36 -3.22 0.44
N ALA A 43 -16.28 -2.70 1.66
CA ALA A 43 -15.11 -2.82 2.52
C ALA A 43 -15.14 -4.17 3.24
N PHE A 44 -14.86 -5.24 2.53
CA PHE A 44 -14.78 -6.59 3.11
C PHE A 44 -13.42 -6.78 3.79
N GLY A 45 -13.48 -7.30 5.03
CA GLY A 45 -12.31 -7.56 5.86
C GLY A 45 -11.81 -6.36 6.66
N GLY A 46 -11.17 -6.64 7.78
CA GLY A 46 -10.50 -5.63 8.60
C GLY A 46 -9.17 -5.18 8.00
N VAL A 47 -8.56 -4.17 8.61
CA VAL A 47 -7.26 -3.60 8.17
C VAL A 47 -6.19 -4.68 8.00
N ASP A 48 -6.08 -5.58 8.98
CA ASP A 48 -5.06 -6.63 8.97
C ASP A 48 -5.35 -7.72 7.94
N GLU A 49 -6.61 -8.13 7.80
CA GLU A 49 -7.00 -9.15 6.83
C GLU A 49 -6.74 -8.70 5.39
N ARG A 50 -6.99 -7.41 5.11
CA ARG A 50 -6.70 -6.84 3.79
C ARG A 50 -5.21 -6.72 3.53
N ALA A 51 -4.45 -6.27 4.53
CA ALA A 51 -2.99 -6.20 4.44
C ALA A 51 -2.36 -7.59 4.21
N GLU A 52 -2.93 -8.63 4.83
CA GLU A 52 -2.49 -10.01 4.63
C GLU A 52 -2.75 -10.49 3.19
N VAL A 53 -3.89 -10.13 2.58
CA VAL A 53 -4.14 -10.43 1.15
C VAL A 53 -3.07 -9.84 0.25
N TYR A 54 -2.69 -8.57 0.47
CA TYR A 54 -1.65 -7.92 -0.33
C TYR A 54 -0.32 -8.64 -0.23
N LYS A 55 0.12 -8.94 0.99
CA LYS A 55 1.38 -9.63 1.26
C LYS A 55 1.39 -11.04 0.68
N ARG A 56 0.29 -11.79 0.84
CA ARG A 56 0.18 -13.14 0.28
C ARG A 56 0.22 -13.14 -1.24
N CYS A 57 -0.45 -12.19 -1.90
CA CYS A 57 -0.40 -12.07 -3.34
C CYS A 57 1.04 -11.84 -3.82
N GLU A 58 1.77 -10.91 -3.20
CA GLU A 58 3.18 -10.66 -3.50
C GLU A 58 4.01 -11.93 -3.34
N LYS A 59 3.95 -12.56 -2.16
CA LYS A 59 4.69 -13.79 -1.84
C LYS A 59 4.43 -14.94 -2.84
N LEU A 60 3.18 -15.09 -3.30
CA LEU A 60 2.79 -16.16 -4.22
C LEU A 60 3.01 -15.78 -5.69
N GLY A 61 3.52 -14.58 -5.99
CA GLY A 61 3.66 -14.09 -7.35
C GLY A 61 2.32 -13.82 -8.05
N VAL A 62 1.23 -13.65 -7.28
CA VAL A 62 -0.10 -13.32 -7.80
C VAL A 62 -0.24 -11.82 -7.91
N GLY A 63 -0.33 -11.28 -9.13
CA GLY A 63 -0.48 -9.86 -9.37
C GLY A 63 -1.85 -9.33 -9.00
N ILE A 64 -1.92 -8.14 -8.39
CA ILE A 64 -3.18 -7.46 -8.10
C ILE A 64 -3.44 -6.39 -9.17
N SER A 65 -4.60 -6.50 -9.84
CA SER A 65 -5.15 -5.44 -10.67
C SER A 65 -6.21 -4.69 -9.87
N VAL A 66 -5.94 -3.43 -9.56
CA VAL A 66 -6.78 -2.64 -8.66
C VAL A 66 -7.98 -2.06 -9.38
N MET A 67 -9.17 -2.29 -8.86
CA MET A 67 -10.39 -1.57 -9.21
C MET A 67 -10.84 -0.63 -8.09
N LYS A 68 -11.67 0.35 -8.43
CA LYS A 68 -12.25 1.34 -7.50
C LYS A 68 -11.21 2.12 -6.65
N PRO A 69 -10.10 2.59 -7.23
CA PRO A 69 -9.09 3.33 -6.46
C PRO A 69 -9.65 4.59 -5.81
N PHE A 70 -10.74 5.15 -6.35
CA PHE A 70 -11.41 6.36 -5.85
C PHE A 70 -12.65 6.06 -4.99
N SER A 71 -12.90 4.80 -4.60
CA SER A 71 -14.13 4.40 -3.89
C SER A 71 -15.42 4.89 -4.60
N GLY A 72 -15.50 4.66 -5.92
CA GLY A 72 -16.63 5.16 -6.72
C GLY A 72 -16.67 6.70 -6.87
N GLY A 73 -15.56 7.38 -6.62
CA GLY A 73 -15.44 8.83 -6.64
C GLY A 73 -15.66 9.50 -5.28
N GLN A 74 -16.06 8.76 -4.27
CA GLN A 74 -16.34 9.31 -2.93
C GLN A 74 -15.12 9.99 -2.31
N LEU A 75 -13.92 9.42 -2.52
CA LEU A 75 -12.67 9.95 -1.98
C LEU A 75 -12.25 11.30 -2.59
N LEU A 76 -12.82 11.69 -3.74
CA LEU A 76 -12.42 12.89 -4.47
C LEU A 76 -13.15 14.16 -4.05
N SER A 77 -13.98 14.10 -3.02
CA SER A 77 -14.75 15.24 -2.53
C SER A 77 -14.83 15.24 -1.00
N ASP A 78 -14.61 16.40 -0.38
CA ASP A 78 -14.77 16.56 1.08
C ASP A 78 -16.17 16.19 1.59
N LYS A 79 -17.18 16.33 0.73
CA LYS A 79 -18.58 16.06 1.09
C LYS A 79 -18.91 14.57 1.13
N THR A 80 -18.22 13.76 0.35
CA THR A 80 -18.52 12.33 0.17
C THR A 80 -17.43 11.41 0.71
N SER A 81 -16.24 11.96 0.95
CA SER A 81 -15.16 11.20 1.56
C SER A 81 -15.53 10.81 2.99
N PRO A 82 -15.39 9.53 3.37
CA PRO A 82 -15.64 9.08 4.73
C PRO A 82 -14.70 9.72 5.75
N PHE A 83 -13.63 10.35 5.27
CA PHE A 83 -12.64 11.05 6.09
C PHE A 83 -12.95 12.54 6.28
N GLY A 84 -14.04 13.06 5.66
CA GLY A 84 -14.36 14.49 5.68
C GLY A 84 -13.36 15.37 4.93
N LYS A 85 -12.43 14.76 4.20
CA LYS A 85 -11.46 15.42 3.34
C LYS A 85 -11.28 14.66 2.02
N ALA A 86 -11.17 15.40 0.93
CA ALA A 86 -10.87 14.84 -0.37
C ALA A 86 -9.40 14.41 -0.46
N LEU A 87 -9.18 13.32 -1.19
CA LEU A 87 -7.88 12.96 -1.73
C LEU A 87 -7.85 13.33 -3.22
N THR A 88 -6.69 13.64 -3.73
CA THR A 88 -6.49 13.78 -5.18
C THR A 88 -6.53 12.40 -5.85
N GLN A 89 -6.81 12.36 -7.15
CA GLN A 89 -6.73 11.12 -7.93
C GLN A 89 -5.32 10.52 -7.86
N TYR A 90 -4.29 11.35 -7.86
CA TYR A 90 -2.89 10.93 -7.78
C TYR A 90 -2.54 10.29 -6.45
N GLN A 91 -3.01 10.86 -5.34
CA GLN A 91 -2.85 10.27 -4.01
C GLN A 91 -3.53 8.89 -3.90
N CYS A 92 -4.74 8.77 -4.45
CA CYS A 92 -5.46 7.48 -4.46
C CYS A 92 -4.73 6.43 -5.31
N ILE A 93 -4.19 6.80 -6.47
CA ILE A 93 -3.41 5.90 -7.34
C ILE A 93 -2.12 5.48 -6.61
N LYS A 94 -1.38 6.44 -6.06
CA LYS A 94 -0.14 6.17 -5.30
C LYS A 94 -0.40 5.24 -4.13
N TYR A 95 -1.45 5.50 -3.34
CA TYR A 95 -1.86 4.62 -2.24
C TYR A 95 -2.03 3.17 -2.67
N ALA A 96 -2.69 2.96 -3.79
CA ALA A 96 -2.92 1.61 -4.31
C ALA A 96 -1.62 0.96 -4.81
N LEU A 97 -0.80 1.70 -5.56
CA LEU A 97 0.47 1.20 -6.12
C LEU A 97 1.50 0.84 -5.03
N ASP A 98 1.43 1.47 -3.87
CA ASP A 98 2.36 1.18 -2.77
C ASP A 98 2.06 -0.15 -2.05
N LYS A 99 0.86 -0.73 -2.27
CA LYS A 99 0.52 -2.02 -1.64
C LYS A 99 1.30 -3.17 -2.27
N PRO A 100 1.75 -4.15 -1.47
CA PRO A 100 2.37 -5.36 -1.99
C PRO A 100 1.48 -6.06 -3.04
N GLY A 101 2.08 -6.65 -4.05
CA GLY A 101 1.39 -7.40 -5.09
C GLY A 101 0.64 -6.57 -6.13
N VAL A 102 0.51 -5.26 -5.95
CA VAL A 102 -0.20 -4.41 -6.91
C VAL A 102 0.65 -4.15 -8.15
N LEU A 103 0.16 -4.58 -9.31
CA LEU A 103 0.80 -4.39 -10.60
C LEU A 103 0.16 -3.26 -11.41
N THR A 104 -1.16 -3.10 -11.32
CA THR A 104 -1.88 -2.10 -12.11
C THR A 104 -3.04 -1.48 -11.34
N VAL A 105 -3.35 -0.23 -11.67
CA VAL A 105 -4.53 0.47 -11.16
C VAL A 105 -5.43 0.84 -12.33
N LEU A 106 -6.71 0.48 -12.23
CA LEU A 106 -7.72 0.72 -13.26
C LEU A 106 -8.69 1.83 -12.78
N PRO A 107 -8.30 3.10 -12.90
CA PRO A 107 -9.19 4.21 -12.57
C PRO A 107 -10.29 4.32 -13.62
N GLY A 108 -11.52 4.63 -13.19
CA GLY A 108 -12.61 4.95 -14.12
C GLY A 108 -12.41 6.33 -14.74
N ALA A 109 -12.52 6.42 -16.05
CA ALA A 109 -12.51 7.68 -16.80
C ALA A 109 -13.72 7.72 -17.75
N LYS A 110 -14.34 8.90 -17.91
CA LYS A 110 -15.52 9.14 -18.76
C LYS A 110 -15.19 9.92 -20.03
N SER A 111 -13.98 10.46 -20.13
CA SER A 111 -13.54 11.28 -21.25
C SER A 111 -12.04 11.13 -21.49
N VAL A 112 -11.60 11.49 -22.71
CA VAL A 112 -10.18 11.55 -23.08
C VAL A 112 -9.43 12.54 -22.17
N ALA A 113 -10.05 13.68 -21.86
CA ALA A 113 -9.44 14.68 -20.97
C ALA A 113 -9.18 14.11 -19.55
N GLU A 114 -10.05 13.24 -19.04
CA GLU A 114 -9.80 12.55 -17.76
C GLU A 114 -8.65 11.53 -17.87
N ILE A 115 -8.53 10.85 -19.00
CA ILE A 115 -7.39 9.95 -19.24
C ILE A 115 -6.10 10.75 -19.30
N ASP A 116 -6.06 11.84 -20.05
CA ASP A 116 -4.89 12.73 -20.14
C ASP A 116 -4.50 13.29 -18.77
N PHE A 117 -5.51 13.61 -17.95
CA PHE A 117 -5.26 14.03 -16.57
C PHE A 117 -4.65 12.91 -15.73
N LEU A 118 -5.17 11.70 -15.81
CA LEU A 118 -4.64 10.55 -15.05
C LEU A 118 -3.21 10.17 -15.46
N LEU A 119 -2.88 10.30 -16.76
CA LEU A 119 -1.53 10.01 -17.25
C LEU A 119 -0.47 10.98 -16.71
N LYS A 120 -0.86 12.17 -16.28
CA LYS A 120 0.04 13.12 -15.58
C LYS A 120 0.48 12.63 -14.19
N TYR A 121 0.00 11.47 -13.74
CA TYR A 121 0.50 10.82 -12.53
C TYR A 121 2.03 10.70 -12.54
N TYR A 122 2.62 10.34 -13.67
CA TYR A 122 4.07 10.15 -13.81
C TYR A 122 4.87 11.47 -13.82
N GLU A 123 4.19 12.60 -13.90
CA GLU A 123 4.80 13.94 -13.88
C GLU A 123 4.68 14.60 -12.49
N GLN A 124 3.98 13.93 -11.53
CA GLN A 124 3.73 14.52 -10.23
C GLN A 124 4.97 14.48 -9.34
N SER A 125 5.12 15.54 -8.52
CA SER A 125 6.12 15.55 -7.47
C SER A 125 5.72 14.62 -6.32
N GLU A 126 6.69 14.17 -5.53
CA GLU A 126 6.44 13.36 -4.33
C GLU A 126 5.46 14.03 -3.37
N ALA A 127 5.56 15.36 -3.20
CA ALA A 127 4.63 16.12 -2.37
C ALA A 127 3.18 16.08 -2.88
N ALA A 128 2.97 16.02 -4.20
CA ALA A 128 1.63 15.88 -4.79
C ALA A 128 1.07 14.46 -4.67
N LEU A 129 1.95 13.48 -4.53
CA LEU A 129 1.61 12.07 -4.34
C LEU A 129 1.45 11.71 -2.86
N ASP A 130 1.89 12.55 -1.93
CA ASP A 130 1.83 12.29 -0.50
C ASP A 130 0.37 12.16 -0.01
N TYR A 131 0.00 10.94 0.36
CA TYR A 131 -1.30 10.62 0.92
C TYR A 131 -1.28 10.44 2.45
N SER A 132 -0.24 10.89 3.13
CA SER A 132 -0.05 10.73 4.59
C SER A 132 -1.17 11.36 5.43
N ILE A 133 -1.92 12.31 4.84
CA ILE A 133 -3.13 12.87 5.44
C ILE A 133 -4.10 11.79 5.93
N ILE A 134 -4.10 10.61 5.30
CA ILE A 134 -4.91 9.46 5.71
C ILE A 134 -4.59 9.04 7.16
N GLY A 135 -3.37 9.21 7.62
CA GLY A 135 -2.96 8.88 8.99
C GLY A 135 -3.76 9.64 10.06
N SER A 136 -4.25 10.84 9.75
CA SER A 136 -5.09 11.62 10.67
C SER A 136 -6.53 11.09 10.80
N PHE A 137 -6.93 10.15 9.93
CA PHE A 137 -8.26 9.55 9.85
C PHE A 137 -8.25 8.04 10.02
N ALA A 138 -7.06 7.46 10.05
CA ALA A 138 -6.89 6.01 10.20
C ALA A 138 -7.50 5.56 11.55
N PRO A 139 -8.18 4.41 11.57
CA PRO A 139 -8.71 3.87 12.81
C PRO A 139 -7.55 3.49 13.75
N PRO A 140 -7.81 3.38 15.07
CA PRO A 140 -6.79 3.03 16.06
C PRO A 140 -6.00 1.76 15.69
N GLU A 141 -6.63 0.81 15.02
CA GLU A 141 -6.05 -0.45 14.58
C GLU A 141 -4.95 -0.28 13.51
N ALA A 142 -4.96 0.85 12.80
CA ALA A 142 -3.91 1.20 11.83
C ALA A 142 -2.72 1.93 12.48
N SER A 143 -2.87 2.40 13.73
CA SER A 143 -1.79 3.05 14.46
C SER A 143 -0.65 2.04 14.71
N GLY A 144 0.58 2.52 14.58
CA GLY A 144 1.77 1.67 14.73
C GLY A 144 2.09 0.80 13.52
N LYS A 145 1.28 0.83 12.44
CA LYS A 145 1.50 0.03 11.22
C LYS A 145 2.02 0.91 10.08
N CYS A 146 3.11 0.49 9.46
CA CYS A 146 3.64 1.20 8.30
C CYS A 146 2.77 0.91 7.08
N VAL A 147 2.37 1.96 6.37
CA VAL A 147 1.61 1.89 5.12
C VAL A 147 2.45 2.23 3.89
N TYR A 148 3.77 2.36 4.09
CA TYR A 148 4.79 2.60 3.06
C TYR A 148 4.66 3.96 2.33
N CYS A 149 4.02 4.94 2.96
CA CYS A 149 3.72 6.25 2.37
C CYS A 149 4.93 7.16 2.17
N ASN A 150 6.08 6.82 2.76
CA ASN A 150 7.32 7.61 2.72
C ASN A 150 7.21 9.05 3.26
N HIS A 151 6.17 9.39 4.05
CA HIS A 151 6.07 10.71 4.67
C HIS A 151 7.24 11.01 5.63
N CYS A 152 7.94 9.99 6.09
CA CYS A 152 9.15 10.10 6.90
C CYS A 152 10.40 10.54 6.10
N GLU A 153 10.31 10.62 4.76
CA GLU A 153 11.36 11.18 3.91
C GLU A 153 11.44 12.73 4.00
N PRO A 154 12.60 13.35 3.72
CA PRO A 154 13.86 12.68 3.40
C PRO A 154 14.55 12.12 4.67
N CYS A 155 15.04 10.90 4.58
CA CYS A 155 15.87 10.35 5.66
C CYS A 155 17.26 10.96 5.63
N PRO A 156 17.80 11.49 6.76
CA PRO A 156 19.14 12.07 6.78
C PRO A 156 20.26 11.09 6.39
N ALA A 157 20.02 9.78 6.54
CA ALA A 157 20.93 8.72 6.11
C ALA A 157 20.67 8.24 4.66
N GLY A 158 19.65 8.78 3.99
CA GLY A 158 19.30 8.41 2.61
C GLY A 158 18.60 7.05 2.48
N ILE A 159 17.95 6.55 3.54
CA ILE A 159 17.24 5.27 3.54
C ILE A 159 15.84 5.48 3.01
N ASP A 160 15.39 4.71 2.01
CA ASP A 160 13.98 4.58 1.65
C ASP A 160 13.25 3.76 2.73
N ILE A 161 12.69 4.47 3.71
CA ILE A 161 12.08 3.87 4.89
C ILE A 161 10.85 3.03 4.52
N GLY A 162 10.06 3.45 3.54
CA GLY A 162 8.90 2.70 3.08
C GLY A 162 9.28 1.39 2.42
N ALA A 163 10.26 1.40 1.52
CA ALA A 163 10.76 0.18 0.88
C ALA A 163 11.38 -0.79 1.89
N VAL A 164 12.21 -0.29 2.81
CA VAL A 164 12.80 -1.11 3.88
C VAL A 164 11.73 -1.79 4.73
N ASN A 165 10.69 -1.06 5.14
CA ASN A 165 9.57 -1.63 5.90
C ASN A 165 8.77 -2.66 5.07
N LYS A 166 8.52 -2.37 3.79
CA LYS A 166 7.79 -3.27 2.89
C LYS A 166 8.51 -4.61 2.75
N PHE A 167 9.81 -4.60 2.48
CA PHE A 167 10.58 -5.82 2.33
C PHE A 167 10.69 -6.61 3.64
N TYR A 168 10.77 -5.94 4.77
CA TYR A 168 10.72 -6.61 6.06
C TYR A 168 9.38 -7.32 6.31
N ASP A 169 8.26 -6.62 6.08
CA ASP A 169 6.93 -7.19 6.24
C ASP A 169 6.69 -8.40 5.32
N LEU A 170 7.23 -8.38 4.10
CA LEU A 170 7.16 -9.50 3.17
C LEU A 170 8.07 -10.66 3.62
N ALA A 171 9.30 -10.37 4.04
CA ALA A 171 10.23 -11.39 4.50
C ALA A 171 9.72 -12.10 5.76
N THR A 172 9.05 -11.40 6.69
CA THR A 172 8.48 -12.01 7.91
C THR A 172 7.36 -13.00 7.63
N ILE A 173 6.70 -12.92 6.48
CA ILE A 173 5.72 -13.92 6.03
C ILE A 173 6.33 -14.98 5.11
N GLY A 174 7.66 -14.99 4.97
CA GLY A 174 8.42 -16.00 4.24
C GLY A 174 8.47 -15.75 2.73
N ASP A 175 8.48 -14.49 2.29
CA ASP A 175 8.81 -14.13 0.92
C ASP A 175 10.33 -14.09 0.76
N ASP A 176 10.90 -15.09 0.09
CA ASP A 176 12.34 -15.23 -0.10
C ASP A 176 12.91 -14.11 -0.98
N MET A 177 12.16 -13.63 -1.97
CA MET A 177 12.59 -12.54 -2.85
C MET A 177 12.70 -11.20 -2.11
N ALA A 178 11.92 -11.00 -1.06
CA ALA A 178 11.96 -9.77 -0.27
C ALA A 178 13.34 -9.56 0.38
N ARG A 179 14.03 -10.66 0.77
CA ARG A 179 15.40 -10.58 1.29
C ARG A 179 16.37 -10.10 0.22
N GLU A 180 16.27 -10.64 -0.99
CA GLU A 180 17.14 -10.23 -2.11
C GLU A 180 16.93 -8.76 -2.46
N HIS A 181 15.67 -8.32 -2.51
CA HIS A 181 15.32 -6.92 -2.78
C HIS A 181 15.84 -5.99 -1.67
N TYR A 182 15.72 -6.38 -0.40
CA TYR A 182 16.25 -5.60 0.71
C TYR A 182 17.77 -5.44 0.62
N LEU A 183 18.50 -6.52 0.32
CA LEU A 183 19.96 -6.51 0.20
C LEU A 183 20.45 -5.74 -1.03
N ALA A 184 19.59 -5.57 -2.05
CA ALA A 184 19.89 -4.79 -3.25
C ALA A 184 19.68 -3.27 -3.05
N LEU A 185 19.08 -2.84 -1.94
CA LEU A 185 18.92 -1.42 -1.62
C LEU A 185 20.30 -0.77 -1.43
N GLU A 186 20.50 0.41 -2.03
CA GLU A 186 21.72 1.21 -1.86
C GLU A 186 21.95 1.58 -0.39
N LYS A 187 20.86 1.89 0.33
CA LYS A 187 20.82 2.17 1.76
C LYS A 187 19.71 1.37 2.42
N ASN A 188 20.03 0.74 3.54
CA ASN A 188 19.09 -0.10 4.28
C ASN A 188 19.12 0.18 5.79
N ALA A 189 18.47 -0.66 6.60
CA ALA A 189 18.37 -0.44 8.05
C ALA A 189 19.72 -0.40 8.77
N SER A 190 20.78 -1.01 8.21
CA SER A 190 22.14 -0.98 8.80
C SER A 190 22.79 0.41 8.69
N ASP A 191 22.32 1.25 7.76
CA ASP A 191 22.79 2.64 7.62
C ASP A 191 22.06 3.61 8.58
N CYS A 192 21.09 3.12 9.38
CA CYS A 192 20.32 3.96 10.27
C CYS A 192 21.20 4.58 11.37
N ILE A 193 21.16 5.91 11.46
CA ILE A 193 21.89 6.70 12.46
C ILE A 193 21.07 6.98 13.73
N SER A 194 19.89 6.39 13.87
CA SER A 194 18.99 6.50 15.03
C SER A 194 18.66 7.95 15.41
N CYS A 195 18.48 8.84 14.43
CA CYS A 195 18.25 10.27 14.66
C CYS A 195 16.81 10.63 15.07
N GLY A 196 15.85 9.70 14.96
CA GLY A 196 14.42 9.92 15.32
C GLY A 196 13.62 10.79 14.36
N HIS A 197 14.21 11.28 13.27
CA HIS A 197 13.52 12.12 12.29
C HIS A 197 12.24 11.47 11.74
N CYS A 198 12.31 10.19 11.41
CA CYS A 198 11.20 9.41 10.89
C CYS A 198 10.04 9.23 11.90
N ASN A 199 10.36 9.03 13.19
CA ASN A 199 9.35 8.90 14.25
C ASN A 199 8.51 10.17 14.38
N SER A 200 9.16 11.34 14.39
CA SER A 200 8.49 12.64 14.57
C SER A 200 7.58 13.00 13.39
N ARG A 201 7.81 12.43 12.22
CA ARG A 201 7.05 12.71 10.98
C ARG A 201 5.99 11.66 10.67
N CYS A 202 6.02 10.49 11.31
CA CYS A 202 5.12 9.40 10.96
C CYS A 202 3.66 9.71 11.35
N PRO A 203 2.72 9.87 10.39
CA PRO A 203 1.32 10.16 10.68
C PRO A 203 0.58 8.95 11.26
N PHE A 204 1.17 7.76 11.18
CA PHE A 204 0.62 6.50 11.71
C PHE A 204 1.26 6.09 13.04
N SER A 205 2.03 6.98 13.66
CA SER A 205 2.67 6.75 14.97
C SER A 205 3.52 5.47 15.02
N VAL A 206 4.17 5.11 13.92
CA VAL A 206 5.11 3.97 13.88
C VAL A 206 6.40 4.37 14.57
N ASP A 207 6.87 3.56 15.52
CA ASP A 207 8.23 3.69 16.04
C ASP A 207 9.24 3.13 15.02
N GLN A 208 9.58 3.98 14.06
CA GLN A 208 10.47 3.63 12.97
C GLN A 208 11.90 3.35 13.45
N MET A 209 12.35 4.00 14.53
CA MET A 209 13.69 3.75 15.08
C MET A 209 13.83 2.33 15.63
N SER A 210 12.86 1.91 16.47
CA SER A 210 12.82 0.55 16.99
C SER A 210 12.71 -0.44 15.84
N ARG A 211 11.83 -0.15 14.88
CA ARG A 211 11.61 -1.01 13.72
C ARG A 211 12.86 -1.13 12.82
N MET A 212 13.66 -0.06 12.63
CA MET A 212 14.93 -0.14 11.91
C MET A 212 15.92 -1.07 12.61
N GLN A 213 15.92 -1.09 13.94
CA GLN A 213 16.76 -2.03 14.71
C GLN A 213 16.29 -3.48 14.51
N ASP A 214 14.97 -3.73 14.61
CA ASP A 214 14.39 -5.06 14.37
C ASP A 214 14.72 -5.56 12.96
N ILE A 215 14.62 -4.69 11.95
CA ILE A 215 14.92 -4.99 10.55
C ILE A 215 16.42 -5.32 10.38
N LYS A 216 17.28 -4.52 10.99
CA LYS A 216 18.72 -4.78 10.97
C LYS A 216 19.06 -6.13 11.61
N ASP A 217 18.43 -6.46 12.73
CA ASP A 217 18.67 -7.73 13.42
C ASP A 217 18.13 -8.93 12.64
N TYR A 218 17.04 -8.74 11.90
CA TYR A 218 16.42 -9.77 11.08
C TYR A 218 17.23 -10.11 9.81
N PHE A 219 17.75 -9.12 9.12
CA PHE A 219 18.49 -9.33 7.87
C PHE A 219 20.00 -9.53 8.08
N GLY A 220 20.53 -9.18 9.26
CA GLY A 220 21.89 -9.46 9.69
C GLY A 220 22.90 -8.51 9.16
#